data_c8599caccce1c9417adbdd719fb11463
#
_entry.id   c8599caccce1c9417adbdd719fb11463
#
_cell.length_a   1.000
_cell.length_b   1.000
_cell.length_c   1.000
_cell.angle_alpha   90.00
_cell.angle_beta   90.00
_cell.angle_gamma   90.00
#
_symmetry.space_group_name_H-M   'P 1'
#
loop_
_entity.id
_entity.type
_entity.pdbx_description
1 polymer ?
#
loop_
_entity_poly.entity_id
_entity_poly.type
_entity_poly.pdbx_seq_one_letter_code
_entity_poly.pdbx_strand_id
1 'polypeptide(L)'
;MRSLVFASVFLAAATGARSQAPDGFRTHDDPAIGVSFYYPAGYQEIPLEPTETATRVKYVRRGKPPEAKKGDRRPPIAPDVAWFEVFVIAKAAQQKPAAAAGNPFLPKGLADDEPASRPAENPNAPKNLREMMLEAHRIHGFEEFKQKKLGGFDLSPIGLAQGDYREWKLRRKGAKPPEKPKPGEPEPRPSVFGYCGVKEDGELLLGVFGVATEGEPKDFESTIRRTAKSLRLVDGAYAEENLERLYKDSKLRDVARRVEVRKGLARGWKAIDTENFIVIHHTPNERLVSKTARDIEAIRPFYVKHFPPAKPVEAVAIVRLCRDMTEYMSYGAPPGSGGFFHPGNEELVLYDYKQTELAKERTTGRRLTDKDSLIVLYHEAFHQYIHYAVGEIAPHDWFNEGHGDYFSGAVVSDSGKVMKIGSSPWRVTHAKAMAEGKAPGWVPAEKLVRAPRAEYYNPAVVGNYYAAGWAFVYFLREAPEVAKNPAWNRILGAYFETLKAEYAKGLGALGPNASLAKKQEAGGVAREAALKAAFDGVDFAALEAAWRAYVAKLTP
;
A
#
# COMPACT_ATOMS: atom_id res chain seq x y z
N MET A 1 31.31 17.11 3.25
CA MET A 1 30.87 16.05 4.17
C MET A 1 29.90 16.66 5.17
N ARG A 2 28.59 16.57 4.92
CA ARG A 2 27.55 16.92 5.91
C ARG A 2 26.79 15.63 6.16
N SER A 3 27.02 15.07 7.36
CA SER A 3 26.29 13.92 7.87
C SER A 3 24.81 14.27 7.97
N LEU A 4 23.98 13.60 7.20
CA LEU A 4 22.52 13.59 7.38
C LEU A 4 22.23 12.81 8.66
N VAL A 5 21.97 13.53 9.72
CA VAL A 5 21.42 13.00 10.95
C VAL A 5 19.95 12.73 10.67
N PHE A 6 19.59 11.45 10.56
CA PHE A 6 18.19 11.02 10.61
C PHE A 6 17.65 11.35 12.00
N ALA A 7 16.98 12.46 12.13
CA ALA A 7 16.19 12.76 13.30
C ALA A 7 14.93 11.88 13.26
N SER A 8 14.99 10.73 13.91
CA SER A 8 13.79 10.03 14.36
C SER A 8 13.09 10.92 15.35
N VAL A 9 12.10 11.68 14.91
CA VAL A 9 11.25 12.47 15.80
C VAL A 9 10.39 11.50 16.58
N PHE A 10 10.90 11.03 17.71
CA PHE A 10 10.08 10.45 18.75
C PHE A 10 9.19 11.58 19.29
N LEU A 11 7.90 11.48 19.01
CA LEU A 11 6.88 12.37 19.55
C LEU A 11 6.92 12.25 21.07
N ALA A 12 7.49 13.25 21.75
CA ALA A 12 7.28 13.45 23.17
C ALA A 12 5.84 13.94 23.35
N ALA A 13 4.93 12.98 23.56
CA ALA A 13 3.54 13.29 23.88
C ALA A 13 3.46 14.01 25.22
N ALA A 14 2.52 14.93 25.32
CA ALA A 14 2.15 15.70 26.50
C ALA A 14 2.15 14.82 27.77
N THR A 15 2.87 15.24 28.78
CA THR A 15 3.01 14.63 30.10
C THR A 15 1.75 14.82 30.96
N GLY A 16 0.67 14.15 30.58
CA GLY A 16 -0.23 13.62 31.60
C GLY A 16 0.46 12.39 32.18
N ALA A 17 0.54 12.25 33.48
CA ALA A 17 1.20 11.14 34.15
C ALA A 17 0.76 9.79 33.51
N ARG A 18 1.60 9.22 32.64
CA ARG A 18 1.35 7.90 32.04
C ARG A 18 1.46 6.89 33.16
N SER A 19 0.35 6.27 33.52
CA SER A 19 0.40 5.14 34.44
C SER A 19 1.25 4.04 33.81
N GLN A 20 2.27 3.60 34.49
CA GLN A 20 3.14 2.51 34.04
C GLN A 20 2.29 1.24 33.84
N ALA A 21 2.50 0.52 32.75
CA ALA A 21 1.79 -0.72 32.52
C ALA A 21 2.09 -1.71 33.68
N PRO A 22 1.10 -2.49 34.13
CA PRO A 22 1.31 -3.50 35.16
C PRO A 22 2.37 -4.53 34.75
N ASP A 23 2.98 -5.23 35.71
CA ASP A 23 3.93 -6.30 35.44
C ASP A 23 3.36 -7.34 34.46
N GLY A 24 4.17 -7.72 33.48
CA GLY A 24 3.77 -8.64 32.41
C GLY A 24 2.91 -8.05 31.31
N PHE A 25 2.64 -6.73 31.35
CA PHE A 25 1.90 -6.00 30.32
C PHE A 25 2.77 -4.93 29.67
N ARG A 26 2.37 -4.54 28.45
CA ARG A 26 2.89 -3.40 27.69
C ARG A 26 1.74 -2.43 27.42
N THR A 27 2.06 -1.17 27.18
CA THR A 27 1.08 -0.21 26.70
C THR A 27 1.02 -0.23 25.19
N HIS A 28 -0.19 -0.37 24.65
CA HIS A 28 -0.47 0.02 23.26
C HIS A 28 -0.88 1.49 23.28
N ASP A 29 -0.17 2.30 22.56
CA ASP A 29 -0.36 3.74 22.50
C ASP A 29 -0.11 4.20 21.06
N ASP A 30 -0.95 3.68 20.15
CA ASP A 30 -0.96 4.14 18.76
C ASP A 30 -2.13 5.10 18.57
N PRO A 31 -1.84 6.40 18.50
CA PRO A 31 -2.87 7.41 18.31
C PRO A 31 -3.61 7.26 16.98
N ALA A 32 -3.02 6.57 15.99
CA ALA A 32 -3.66 6.33 14.70
C ALA A 32 -4.92 5.49 14.80
N ILE A 33 -4.99 4.57 15.78
CA ILE A 33 -6.18 3.75 16.00
C ILE A 33 -7.18 4.37 16.99
N GLY A 34 -6.83 5.49 17.60
CA GLY A 34 -7.70 6.26 18.49
C GLY A 34 -7.99 5.60 19.84
N VAL A 35 -7.21 4.58 20.23
CA VAL A 35 -7.35 3.88 21.51
C VAL A 35 -6.00 3.62 22.16
N SER A 36 -5.98 3.60 23.50
CA SER A 36 -4.83 3.18 24.29
C SER A 36 -5.28 2.13 25.31
N PHE A 37 -4.45 1.12 25.52
CA PHE A 37 -4.74 0.01 26.45
C PHE A 37 -3.49 -0.74 26.86
N TYR A 38 -3.59 -1.59 27.90
CA TYR A 38 -2.55 -2.51 28.27
C TYR A 38 -2.78 -3.89 27.62
N TYR A 39 -1.71 -4.49 27.09
CA TYR A 39 -1.74 -5.83 26.51
C TYR A 39 -0.63 -6.71 27.05
N PRO A 40 -0.82 -8.05 27.10
CA PRO A 40 0.18 -8.96 27.68
C PRO A 40 1.46 -8.99 26.82
N ALA A 41 2.62 -8.93 27.46
CA ALA A 41 3.92 -8.87 26.77
C ALA A 41 4.24 -10.09 25.86
N GLY A 42 3.57 -11.23 26.08
CA GLY A 42 3.72 -12.45 25.26
C GLY A 42 2.90 -12.47 23.97
N TYR A 43 2.15 -11.40 23.68
CA TYR A 43 1.35 -11.29 22.47
C TYR A 43 2.04 -10.39 21.43
N GLN A 44 1.83 -10.72 20.15
CA GLN A 44 2.36 -9.98 19.00
C GLN A 44 1.21 -9.42 18.18
N GLU A 45 1.32 -8.18 17.78
CA GLU A 45 0.38 -7.56 16.87
C GLU A 45 0.45 -8.24 15.50
N ILE A 46 -0.73 -8.44 14.89
CA ILE A 46 -0.86 -8.96 13.53
C ILE A 46 -1.70 -8.01 12.69
N PRO A 47 -1.48 -7.99 11.36
CA PRO A 47 -2.30 -7.20 10.45
C PRO A 47 -3.76 -7.60 10.50
N LEU A 48 -4.64 -6.61 10.30
CA LEU A 48 -6.08 -6.83 10.16
C LEU A 48 -6.42 -7.28 8.73
N GLU A 49 -7.43 -8.15 8.60
CA GLU A 49 -8.02 -8.44 7.32
C GLU A 49 -8.91 -7.27 6.83
N PRO A 50 -9.02 -7.03 5.53
CA PRO A 50 -9.86 -5.94 4.99
C PRO A 50 -11.33 -5.98 5.44
N THR A 51 -11.81 -7.17 5.80
CA THR A 51 -13.17 -7.42 6.27
C THR A 51 -13.38 -7.11 7.75
N GLU A 52 -12.31 -6.91 8.52
CA GLU A 52 -12.36 -6.65 9.96
C GLU A 52 -12.65 -5.17 10.25
N THR A 53 -13.82 -4.69 9.84
CA THR A 53 -14.17 -3.28 9.85
C THR A 53 -14.43 -2.69 11.24
N ALA A 54 -14.77 -3.50 12.24
CA ALA A 54 -14.98 -3.05 13.63
C ALA A 54 -13.71 -3.15 14.50
N THR A 55 -12.75 -3.97 14.11
CA THR A 55 -11.51 -4.22 14.87
C THR A 55 -10.53 -3.05 14.68
N ARG A 56 -9.88 -2.63 15.76
CA ARG A 56 -8.85 -1.58 15.76
C ARG A 56 -7.45 -2.16 15.68
N VAL A 57 -7.21 -3.23 16.40
CA VAL A 57 -5.95 -3.95 16.44
C VAL A 57 -6.17 -5.38 16.91
N LYS A 58 -5.34 -6.29 16.46
CA LYS A 58 -5.39 -7.71 16.80
C LYS A 58 -4.03 -8.20 17.25
N TYR A 59 -4.02 -9.06 18.26
CA TYR A 59 -2.83 -9.66 18.83
C TYR A 59 -2.96 -11.18 18.90
N VAL A 60 -1.85 -11.89 18.66
CA VAL A 60 -1.77 -13.34 18.79
C VAL A 60 -0.67 -13.76 19.75
N ARG A 61 -0.89 -14.84 20.46
CA ARG A 61 0.12 -15.59 21.19
C ARG A 61 0.37 -16.90 20.47
N ARG A 62 1.62 -17.16 20.13
CA ARG A 62 2.03 -18.41 19.48
C ARG A 62 2.43 -19.44 20.50
N GLY A 63 2.04 -20.68 20.26
CA GLY A 63 2.44 -21.85 21.02
C GLY A 63 3.87 -22.30 20.69
N LYS A 64 4.23 -23.48 21.17
CA LYS A 64 5.50 -24.09 20.78
C LYS A 64 5.42 -24.61 19.33
N PRO A 65 6.46 -24.39 18.50
CA PRO A 65 6.48 -25.01 17.19
C PRO A 65 6.47 -26.53 17.33
N PRO A 66 5.74 -27.25 16.47
CA PRO A 66 5.80 -28.72 16.45
C PRO A 66 7.23 -29.20 16.13
N GLU A 67 7.56 -30.41 16.52
CA GLU A 67 8.87 -31.00 16.21
C GLU A 67 9.04 -31.12 14.68
N ALA A 68 10.21 -30.66 14.19
CA ALA A 68 10.53 -30.77 12.78
C ALA A 68 10.65 -32.24 12.37
N LYS A 69 9.91 -32.67 11.34
CA LYS A 69 10.07 -34.01 10.79
C LYS A 69 11.42 -34.12 10.08
N LYS A 70 12.07 -35.26 10.24
CA LYS A 70 13.38 -35.54 9.61
C LYS A 70 13.25 -35.41 8.08
N GLY A 71 13.88 -34.40 7.51
CA GLY A 71 13.79 -34.06 6.08
C GLY A 71 13.07 -32.76 5.76
N ASP A 72 12.41 -32.11 6.70
CA ASP A 72 11.81 -30.79 6.49
C ASP A 72 12.88 -29.71 6.36
N ARG A 73 12.90 -29.05 5.21
CA ARG A 73 13.81 -27.93 4.92
C ARG A 73 13.38 -26.61 5.55
N ARG A 74 12.23 -26.56 6.22
CA ARG A 74 11.70 -25.34 6.86
C ARG A 74 11.41 -25.62 8.33
N PRO A 75 11.75 -24.69 9.23
CA PRO A 75 11.32 -24.81 10.61
C PRO A 75 9.77 -24.79 10.64
N PRO A 76 9.15 -25.66 11.44
CA PRO A 76 7.70 -25.68 11.58
C PRO A 76 7.21 -24.35 12.18
N ILE A 77 6.08 -23.86 11.66
CA ILE A 77 5.47 -22.62 12.15
C ILE A 77 4.75 -22.92 13.47
N ALA A 78 5.03 -22.14 14.50
CA ALA A 78 4.31 -22.22 15.75
C ALA A 78 2.82 -21.88 15.56
N PRO A 79 1.89 -22.71 16.05
CA PRO A 79 0.46 -22.44 15.94
C PRO A 79 0.05 -21.24 16.79
N ASP A 80 -0.96 -20.51 16.34
CA ASP A 80 -1.62 -19.50 17.17
C ASP A 80 -2.49 -20.21 18.22
N VAL A 81 -2.17 -20.01 19.50
CA VAL A 81 -2.86 -20.69 20.61
C VAL A 81 -3.75 -19.76 21.41
N ALA A 82 -3.63 -18.46 21.22
CA ALA A 82 -4.53 -17.47 21.76
C ALA A 82 -4.47 -16.20 20.90
N TRP A 83 -5.57 -15.50 20.83
CA TRP A 83 -5.64 -14.19 20.20
C TRP A 83 -6.63 -13.30 20.92
N PHE A 84 -6.50 -12.01 20.77
CA PHE A 84 -7.52 -11.03 21.10
C PHE A 84 -7.51 -9.87 20.11
N GLU A 85 -8.64 -9.21 20.02
CA GLU A 85 -8.81 -8.00 19.25
C GLU A 85 -9.45 -6.90 20.10
N VAL A 86 -9.06 -5.67 19.79
CA VAL A 86 -9.68 -4.46 20.33
C VAL A 86 -10.60 -3.89 19.26
N PHE A 87 -11.83 -3.59 19.63
CA PHE A 87 -12.83 -3.06 18.71
C PHE A 87 -13.51 -1.80 19.25
N VAL A 88 -14.04 -1.00 18.32
CA VAL A 88 -14.85 0.16 18.62
C VAL A 88 -16.07 0.14 17.70
N ILE A 89 -17.26 0.14 18.27
CA ILE A 89 -18.54 0.12 17.54
C ILE A 89 -19.36 1.32 17.98
N ALA A 90 -19.97 2.04 17.03
CA ALA A 90 -20.97 3.05 17.35
C ALA A 90 -22.24 2.38 17.91
N LYS A 91 -22.77 2.88 19.02
CA LYS A 91 -24.10 2.49 19.53
C LYS A 91 -25.12 2.93 18.51
N ALA A 92 -25.60 1.95 17.71
CA ALA A 92 -26.63 2.18 16.72
C ALA A 92 -26.59 3.59 16.10
N ALA A 93 -25.83 3.80 15.05
CA ALA A 93 -26.32 4.63 13.99
C ALA A 93 -27.59 3.93 13.48
N GLN A 94 -28.72 4.13 14.18
CA GLN A 94 -30.05 3.84 13.62
C GLN A 94 -30.13 4.68 12.35
N GLN A 95 -29.84 4.02 11.28
CA GLN A 95 -30.08 4.30 9.89
C GLN A 95 -30.88 5.57 9.60
N LYS A 96 -30.18 6.68 9.47
CA LYS A 96 -30.42 7.52 8.30
C LYS A 96 -29.41 7.03 7.26
N PRO A 97 -29.86 6.66 6.03
CA PRO A 97 -28.91 6.46 4.95
C PRO A 97 -28.12 7.76 4.88
N ALA A 98 -26.83 7.71 5.13
CA ALA A 98 -25.95 8.84 4.90
C ALA A 98 -26.18 9.19 3.45
N ALA A 99 -26.78 10.36 3.21
CA ALA A 99 -26.80 10.96 1.90
C ALA A 99 -25.36 10.87 1.44
N ALA A 100 -25.14 10.21 0.29
CA ALA A 100 -23.85 9.91 -0.26
C ALA A 100 -22.99 11.17 -0.23
N ALA A 101 -22.15 11.30 0.79
CA ALA A 101 -21.00 12.15 0.71
C ALA A 101 -20.15 11.49 -0.36
N GLY A 102 -20.24 12.01 -1.59
CA GLY A 102 -19.41 11.58 -2.69
C GLY A 102 -17.98 11.62 -2.20
N ASN A 103 -17.17 10.66 -2.62
CA ASN A 103 -15.74 10.67 -2.35
C ASN A 103 -15.23 12.10 -2.65
N PRO A 104 -14.77 12.87 -1.67
CA PRO A 104 -14.36 14.25 -1.89
C PRO A 104 -13.20 14.36 -2.89
N PHE A 105 -12.59 13.23 -3.26
CA PHE A 105 -11.45 13.11 -4.15
C PHE A 105 -11.80 12.71 -5.60
N LEU A 106 -13.10 12.47 -5.92
CA LEU A 106 -13.52 12.32 -7.32
C LEU A 106 -13.89 13.69 -7.86
N PRO A 107 -13.31 14.12 -8.99
CA PRO A 107 -13.76 15.31 -9.69
C PRO A 107 -15.26 15.18 -9.99
N LYS A 108 -16.06 16.17 -9.58
CA LYS A 108 -17.46 16.26 -9.94
C LYS A 108 -17.57 16.27 -11.47
N GLY A 109 -18.03 15.18 -12.06
CA GLY A 109 -18.20 15.06 -13.52
C GLY A 109 -17.80 13.72 -14.15
N LEU A 110 -17.21 12.79 -13.37
CA LEU A 110 -16.94 11.42 -13.84
C LEU A 110 -18.05 10.41 -13.46
N ALA A 111 -19.25 10.91 -13.17
CA ALA A 111 -20.35 10.07 -12.66
C ALA A 111 -21.17 9.35 -13.75
N ASP A 112 -20.90 9.55 -15.04
CA ASP A 112 -21.81 9.10 -16.09
C ASP A 112 -21.33 7.95 -16.98
N ASP A 113 -20.13 7.38 -16.73
CA ASP A 113 -19.72 6.18 -17.44
C ASP A 113 -19.18 5.13 -16.46
N GLU A 114 -20.05 4.21 -16.08
CA GLU A 114 -19.95 3.10 -15.16
C GLU A 114 -19.51 3.47 -13.72
N PRO A 115 -20.30 3.11 -12.70
CA PRO A 115 -19.87 3.30 -11.32
C PRO A 115 -18.65 2.41 -11.11
N ALA A 116 -17.45 3.01 -11.07
CA ALA A 116 -16.35 2.40 -10.34
C ALA A 116 -16.95 2.03 -8.99
N SER A 117 -17.15 0.74 -8.78
CA SER A 117 -17.78 0.20 -7.59
C SER A 117 -17.11 0.86 -6.39
N ARG A 118 -17.85 1.73 -5.68
CA ARG A 118 -17.53 2.09 -4.31
C ARG A 118 -17.08 0.78 -3.68
N PRO A 119 -16.05 0.73 -2.82
CA PRO A 119 -15.90 -0.45 -1.99
C PRO A 119 -17.26 -0.62 -1.36
N ALA A 120 -18.03 -1.61 -1.86
CA ALA A 120 -19.38 -1.87 -1.43
C ALA A 120 -19.26 -1.98 0.08
N GLU A 121 -20.02 -1.16 0.82
CA GLU A 121 -20.18 -1.39 2.25
C GLU A 121 -20.39 -2.88 2.34
N ASN A 122 -19.45 -3.59 2.97
CA ASN A 122 -19.54 -5.03 3.04
C ASN A 122 -20.91 -5.34 3.64
N PRO A 123 -21.88 -5.87 2.87
CA PRO A 123 -23.23 -6.09 3.36
C PRO A 123 -23.26 -7.03 4.56
N ASN A 124 -22.14 -7.73 4.79
CA ASN A 124 -21.88 -8.65 5.89
C ASN A 124 -21.08 -7.99 7.02
N ALA A 125 -20.79 -6.69 6.99
CA ALA A 125 -20.11 -6.02 8.11
C ALA A 125 -20.95 -6.17 9.39
N PRO A 126 -20.33 -6.53 10.53
CA PRO A 126 -21.07 -6.77 11.77
C PRO A 126 -21.76 -5.49 12.23
N LYS A 127 -23.10 -5.59 12.42
CA LYS A 127 -23.98 -4.46 12.79
C LYS A 127 -24.14 -4.30 14.31
N ASN A 128 -23.69 -5.30 15.05
CA ASN A 128 -23.81 -5.31 16.51
C ASN A 128 -22.69 -6.17 17.13
N LEU A 129 -22.54 -6.07 18.43
CA LEU A 129 -21.50 -6.77 19.20
C LEU A 129 -21.49 -8.29 18.96
N ARG A 130 -22.68 -8.92 18.88
CA ARG A 130 -22.77 -10.36 18.66
C ARG A 130 -22.27 -10.77 17.28
N GLU A 131 -22.66 -10.04 16.27
CA GLU A 131 -22.21 -10.28 14.88
C GLU A 131 -20.72 -10.08 14.76
N MET A 132 -20.16 -9.04 15.40
CA MET A 132 -18.72 -8.78 15.42
C MET A 132 -17.95 -9.93 16.06
N MET A 133 -18.39 -10.43 17.20
CA MET A 133 -17.74 -11.55 17.86
C MET A 133 -17.85 -12.86 17.06
N LEU A 134 -18.96 -13.07 16.34
CA LEU A 134 -19.12 -14.22 15.44
C LEU A 134 -18.22 -14.10 14.20
N GLU A 135 -18.05 -12.90 13.69
CA GLU A 135 -17.16 -12.61 12.56
C GLU A 135 -15.69 -12.84 12.93
N ALA A 136 -15.27 -12.34 14.08
CA ALA A 136 -13.93 -12.54 14.60
C ALA A 136 -13.55 -14.03 14.74
N HIS A 137 -14.49 -14.87 15.16
CA HIS A 137 -14.29 -16.33 15.20
C HIS A 137 -14.10 -16.95 13.83
N ARG A 138 -14.87 -16.50 12.84
CA ARG A 138 -14.81 -17.03 11.49
C ARG A 138 -13.47 -16.74 10.83
N ILE A 139 -12.94 -15.55 11.05
CA ILE A 139 -11.69 -15.08 10.41
C ILE A 139 -10.47 -15.74 11.05
N HIS A 140 -10.50 -15.99 12.33
CA HIS A 140 -9.34 -16.49 13.07
C HIS A 140 -9.20 -18.00 13.02
N GLY A 141 -8.75 -18.57 12.03
CA GLY A 141 -8.64 -19.97 11.67
C GLY A 141 -8.08 -20.99 12.68
N PHE A 142 -8.54 -21.01 13.93
CA PHE A 142 -8.29 -22.15 14.82
C PHE A 142 -8.90 -23.43 14.22
N GLU A 143 -8.16 -24.54 14.19
CA GLU A 143 -8.62 -25.81 13.60
C GLU A 143 -9.96 -26.28 14.16
N GLU A 144 -10.21 -26.09 15.45
CA GLU A 144 -11.50 -26.40 16.06
C GLU A 144 -12.67 -25.55 15.54
N PHE A 145 -12.39 -24.34 15.05
CA PHE A 145 -13.41 -23.47 14.45
C PHE A 145 -13.64 -23.80 12.97
N LYS A 146 -12.61 -24.25 12.24
CA LYS A 146 -12.73 -24.68 10.84
C LYS A 146 -13.61 -25.91 10.68
N GLN A 147 -13.58 -26.84 11.64
CA GLN A 147 -14.32 -28.11 11.57
C GLN A 147 -15.78 -28.01 12.00
N LYS A 148 -16.18 -26.96 12.70
CA LYS A 148 -17.53 -26.79 13.21
C LYS A 148 -18.18 -25.57 12.61
N LYS A 149 -19.32 -25.81 11.92
CA LYS A 149 -20.17 -24.73 11.44
C LYS A 149 -20.42 -23.73 12.56
N LEU A 150 -20.25 -22.45 12.28
CA LEU A 150 -20.37 -21.28 13.19
C LEU A 150 -21.57 -21.24 14.15
N GLY A 151 -22.57 -22.07 13.95
CA GLY A 151 -23.69 -22.29 14.87
C GLY A 151 -23.36 -23.05 16.16
N GLY A 152 -22.12 -23.51 16.36
CA GLY A 152 -21.73 -24.37 17.49
C GLY A 152 -21.39 -23.65 18.80
N PHE A 153 -21.22 -22.33 18.77
CA PHE A 153 -20.83 -21.54 19.95
C PHE A 153 -21.85 -20.44 20.26
N ASP A 154 -22.00 -20.12 21.51
CA ASP A 154 -22.86 -19.07 22.00
C ASP A 154 -22.11 -18.22 23.03
N LEU A 155 -22.46 -16.93 23.09
CA LEU A 155 -21.93 -16.00 24.07
C LEU A 155 -22.93 -15.88 25.23
N SER A 156 -22.48 -16.25 26.40
CA SER A 156 -23.29 -16.12 27.60
C SER A 156 -22.87 -14.89 28.38
N PRO A 157 -23.81 -13.95 28.64
CA PRO A 157 -23.52 -12.84 29.53
C PRO A 157 -23.15 -13.39 30.90
N ILE A 158 -22.09 -12.85 31.47
CA ILE A 158 -21.72 -13.09 32.86
C ILE A 158 -22.27 -11.91 33.63
N GLY A 159 -23.18 -12.13 34.53
CA GLY A 159 -23.97 -11.13 35.24
C GLY A 159 -23.21 -10.07 36.07
N LEU A 160 -22.17 -9.48 35.55
CA LEU A 160 -21.38 -8.41 36.16
C LEU A 160 -21.45 -7.16 35.26
N ALA A 161 -22.51 -6.40 35.42
CA ALA A 161 -22.51 -4.99 35.02
C ALA A 161 -22.00 -4.17 36.21
N GLN A 162 -20.80 -3.64 36.15
CA GLN A 162 -20.36 -2.57 37.04
C GLN A 162 -20.33 -1.28 36.20
N GLY A 163 -21.37 -0.44 36.40
CA GLY A 163 -21.54 0.76 35.60
C GLY A 163 -21.67 0.43 34.11
N ASP A 164 -20.80 1.01 33.27
CA ASP A 164 -20.82 0.86 31.80
C ASP A 164 -20.04 -0.36 31.30
N TYR A 165 -19.51 -1.23 32.19
CA TYR A 165 -18.69 -2.37 31.84
C TYR A 165 -19.48 -3.67 31.87
N ARG A 166 -19.46 -4.45 30.77
CA ARG A 166 -20.17 -5.73 30.60
C ARG A 166 -19.21 -6.82 30.13
N GLU A 167 -19.47 -8.06 30.53
CA GLU A 167 -18.63 -9.23 30.22
C GLU A 167 -19.45 -10.39 29.64
N TRP A 168 -18.85 -11.15 28.72
CA TRP A 168 -19.40 -12.37 28.13
C TRP A 168 -18.33 -13.47 28.11
N LYS A 169 -18.79 -14.71 28.28
CA LYS A 169 -17.99 -15.91 28.07
C LYS A 169 -18.45 -16.67 26.85
N LEU A 170 -17.49 -17.25 26.13
CA LEU A 170 -17.77 -18.16 25.04
C LEU A 170 -18.11 -19.55 25.59
N ARG A 171 -19.20 -20.14 25.11
CA ARG A 171 -19.57 -21.55 25.39
C ARG A 171 -20.13 -22.21 24.15
N ARG A 172 -20.11 -23.55 24.10
CA ARG A 172 -20.79 -24.31 23.04
C ARG A 172 -22.31 -24.12 23.12
N LYS A 173 -22.93 -23.90 21.98
CA LYS A 173 -24.38 -23.82 21.85
C LYS A 173 -25.01 -25.14 22.30
N GLY A 174 -25.98 -25.08 23.22
CA GLY A 174 -26.64 -26.27 23.77
C GLY A 174 -25.82 -27.07 24.78
N ALA A 175 -24.62 -26.62 25.15
CA ALA A 175 -23.90 -27.21 26.28
C ALA A 175 -24.70 -26.93 27.56
N LYS A 176 -25.05 -27.98 28.28
CA LYS A 176 -25.58 -27.85 29.66
C LYS A 176 -24.54 -27.08 30.48
N PRO A 177 -24.98 -26.25 31.43
CA PRO A 177 -24.05 -25.70 32.43
C PRO A 177 -23.21 -26.83 32.98
N PRO A 178 -21.88 -26.67 33.15
CA PRO A 178 -21.08 -27.72 33.74
C PRO A 178 -21.69 -28.10 35.09
N GLU A 179 -21.96 -29.36 35.26
CA GLU A 179 -22.31 -29.89 36.60
C GLU A 179 -21.18 -29.48 37.54
N LYS A 180 -21.55 -28.99 38.73
CA LYS A 180 -20.55 -28.61 39.72
C LYS A 180 -19.65 -29.84 39.95
N PRO A 181 -18.35 -29.74 39.76
CA PRO A 181 -17.46 -30.86 39.97
C PRO A 181 -17.65 -31.36 41.41
N LYS A 182 -17.64 -32.68 41.58
CA LYS A 182 -17.68 -33.26 42.91
C LYS A 182 -16.46 -32.81 43.69
N PRO A 183 -16.54 -32.67 45.01
CA PRO A 183 -15.40 -32.30 45.83
C PRO A 183 -14.19 -33.20 45.51
N GLY A 184 -13.12 -32.61 45.00
CA GLY A 184 -11.89 -33.33 44.63
C GLY A 184 -11.71 -33.65 43.13
N GLU A 185 -12.74 -33.45 42.29
CA GLU A 185 -12.57 -33.58 40.83
C GLU A 185 -12.11 -32.24 40.21
N PRO A 186 -11.12 -32.27 39.28
CA PRO A 186 -10.72 -31.06 38.55
C PRO A 186 -11.88 -30.59 37.65
N GLU A 187 -12.10 -29.30 37.60
CA GLU A 187 -13.06 -28.72 36.66
C GLU A 187 -12.74 -29.16 35.22
N PRO A 188 -13.76 -29.64 34.44
CA PRO A 188 -13.53 -30.04 33.06
C PRO A 188 -13.07 -28.82 32.25
N ARG A 189 -11.89 -28.91 31.66
CA ARG A 189 -11.29 -27.83 30.85
C ARG A 189 -11.95 -27.78 29.47
N PRO A 190 -12.52 -26.67 29.05
CA PRO A 190 -12.96 -26.54 27.68
C PRO A 190 -11.73 -26.50 26.75
N SER A 191 -11.83 -27.19 25.58
CA SER A 191 -10.79 -27.18 24.55
C SER A 191 -10.60 -25.82 23.89
N VAL A 192 -11.63 -24.98 23.96
CA VAL A 192 -11.63 -23.58 23.46
C VAL A 192 -12.42 -22.73 24.44
N PHE A 193 -11.88 -21.63 24.82
CA PHE A 193 -12.54 -20.68 25.70
C PHE A 193 -12.32 -19.24 25.21
N GLY A 194 -13.30 -18.39 25.47
CA GLY A 194 -13.25 -17.00 25.06
C GLY A 194 -13.86 -16.07 26.09
N TYR A 195 -13.43 -14.84 26.03
CA TYR A 195 -13.88 -13.78 26.91
C TYR A 195 -14.01 -12.47 26.16
N CYS A 196 -15.07 -11.73 26.45
CA CYS A 196 -15.28 -10.38 25.91
C CYS A 196 -15.56 -9.43 27.07
N GLY A 197 -14.84 -8.33 27.12
CA GLY A 197 -15.13 -7.19 28.00
C GLY A 197 -15.46 -5.96 27.18
N VAL A 198 -16.57 -5.27 27.49
CA VAL A 198 -17.03 -4.08 26.77
C VAL A 198 -17.29 -2.95 27.74
N LYS A 199 -16.85 -1.76 27.38
CA LYS A 199 -17.09 -0.50 28.07
C LYS A 199 -17.90 0.43 27.17
N GLU A 200 -18.87 1.14 27.74
CA GLU A 200 -19.58 2.20 27.03
C GLU A 200 -18.87 3.55 27.23
N ASP A 201 -18.70 4.29 26.16
CA ASP A 201 -18.14 5.65 26.20
C ASP A 201 -18.94 6.53 25.23
N GLY A 202 -19.87 7.32 25.76
CA GLY A 202 -20.81 8.10 24.97
C GLY A 202 -21.61 7.23 24.00
N GLU A 203 -21.53 7.53 22.72
CA GLU A 203 -22.17 6.80 21.63
C GLU A 203 -21.35 5.60 21.13
N LEU A 204 -20.25 5.25 21.79
CA LEU A 204 -19.35 4.18 21.39
C LEU A 204 -19.38 3.01 22.37
N LEU A 205 -19.17 1.81 21.84
CA LEU A 205 -18.82 0.60 22.57
C LEU A 205 -17.34 0.29 22.29
N LEU A 206 -16.53 0.30 23.33
CA LEU A 206 -15.12 -0.08 23.27
C LEU A 206 -14.99 -1.46 23.90
N GLY A 207 -14.37 -2.40 23.21
CA GLY A 207 -14.28 -3.74 23.73
C GLY A 207 -13.01 -4.47 23.33
N VAL A 208 -12.78 -5.54 24.08
CA VAL A 208 -11.73 -6.53 23.82
C VAL A 208 -12.41 -7.89 23.79
N PHE A 209 -12.20 -8.63 22.69
CA PHE A 209 -12.64 -9.98 22.55
C PHE A 209 -11.46 -10.89 22.29
N GLY A 210 -11.36 -11.98 23.04
CA GLY A 210 -10.26 -12.92 22.90
C GLY A 210 -10.70 -14.36 23.01
N VAL A 211 -9.92 -15.25 22.40
CA VAL A 211 -10.11 -16.69 22.37
C VAL A 211 -8.77 -17.39 22.61
N ALA A 212 -8.78 -18.51 23.33
CA ALA A 212 -7.61 -19.34 23.54
C ALA A 212 -7.96 -20.83 23.47
N THR A 213 -6.97 -21.61 23.05
CA THR A 213 -6.99 -23.09 23.02
C THR A 213 -6.01 -23.70 24.02
N GLU A 214 -5.11 -22.88 24.59
CA GLU A 214 -4.11 -23.32 25.57
C GLU A 214 -4.06 -22.37 26.77
N GLY A 215 -3.72 -22.94 27.92
CA GLY A 215 -3.57 -22.23 29.18
C GLY A 215 -4.77 -22.43 30.12
N GLU A 216 -4.75 -21.72 31.25
CA GLU A 216 -5.85 -21.76 32.22
C GLU A 216 -6.93 -20.73 31.84
N PRO A 217 -8.22 -21.13 31.73
CA PRO A 217 -9.31 -20.22 31.38
C PRO A 217 -9.39 -18.97 32.27
N LYS A 218 -9.18 -19.15 33.60
CA LYS A 218 -9.22 -18.05 34.57
C LYS A 218 -8.11 -17.03 34.36
N ASP A 219 -6.92 -17.48 33.99
CA ASP A 219 -5.78 -16.58 33.69
C ASP A 219 -6.01 -15.79 32.40
N PHE A 220 -6.54 -16.48 31.40
CA PHE A 220 -6.90 -15.82 30.14
C PHE A 220 -8.02 -14.78 30.35
N GLU A 221 -9.10 -15.15 31.05
CA GLU A 221 -10.17 -14.21 31.39
C GLU A 221 -9.65 -13.01 32.16
N SER A 222 -8.80 -13.23 33.18
CA SER A 222 -8.18 -12.16 33.95
C SER A 222 -7.36 -11.23 33.07
N THR A 223 -6.61 -11.80 32.13
CA THR A 223 -5.79 -11.06 31.17
C THR A 223 -6.63 -10.17 30.26
N ILE A 224 -7.65 -10.74 29.60
CA ILE A 224 -8.52 -9.99 28.68
C ILE A 224 -9.34 -8.94 29.43
N ARG A 225 -9.82 -9.27 30.64
CA ARG A 225 -10.52 -8.31 31.52
C ARG A 225 -9.63 -7.11 31.85
N ARG A 226 -8.37 -7.33 32.18
CA ARG A 226 -7.41 -6.24 32.47
C ARG A 226 -7.19 -5.38 31.25
N THR A 227 -7.00 -6.00 30.09
CA THR A 227 -6.88 -5.27 28.81
C THR A 227 -8.12 -4.42 28.53
N ALA A 228 -9.33 -4.99 28.64
CA ALA A 228 -10.59 -4.29 28.41
C ALA A 228 -10.84 -3.14 29.40
N LYS A 229 -10.55 -3.34 30.68
CA LYS A 229 -10.68 -2.27 31.69
C LYS A 229 -9.70 -1.12 31.49
N SER A 230 -8.52 -1.38 30.91
CA SER A 230 -7.53 -0.37 30.61
C SER A 230 -7.83 0.41 29.33
N LEU A 231 -8.75 -0.08 28.50
CA LEU A 231 -9.11 0.50 27.22
C LEU A 231 -9.72 1.88 27.42
N ARG A 232 -9.18 2.87 26.71
CA ARG A 232 -9.68 4.24 26.70
C ARG A 232 -9.55 4.80 25.29
N LEU A 233 -10.45 5.70 24.94
CA LEU A 233 -10.24 6.58 23.80
C LEU A 233 -9.05 7.47 24.09
N VAL A 234 -8.20 7.65 23.14
CA VAL A 234 -7.22 8.71 23.11
C VAL A 234 -7.67 9.66 22.02
N ASP A 235 -7.65 10.96 22.31
CA ASP A 235 -7.90 11.98 21.31
C ASP A 235 -7.03 11.63 20.13
N GLY A 236 -7.66 11.34 18.99
CA GLY A 236 -6.98 10.74 17.86
C GLY A 236 -5.76 11.59 17.48
N ALA A 237 -4.64 10.95 17.18
CA ALA A 237 -3.47 11.65 16.65
C ALA A 237 -3.80 12.41 15.36
N TYR A 238 -4.96 12.13 14.81
CA TYR A 238 -5.55 12.80 13.65
C TYR A 238 -6.69 13.75 14.02
N ALA A 239 -6.93 14.04 15.31
CA ALA A 239 -7.64 15.25 15.70
C ALA A 239 -6.87 16.44 15.11
N GLU A 240 -7.58 17.38 14.51
CA GLU A 240 -6.98 18.52 13.79
C GLU A 240 -5.87 19.22 14.58
N GLU A 241 -6.10 19.42 15.87
CA GLU A 241 -5.14 20.01 16.82
C GLU A 241 -3.84 19.22 16.98
N ASN A 242 -3.90 17.88 16.93
CA ASN A 242 -2.73 17.03 17.04
C ASN A 242 -1.95 16.96 15.72
N LEU A 243 -2.62 17.03 14.58
CA LEU A 243 -1.99 17.13 13.28
C LEU A 243 -1.35 18.49 13.07
N GLU A 244 -2.01 19.58 13.48
CA GLU A 244 -1.41 20.91 13.49
C GLU A 244 -0.15 20.95 14.36
N ARG A 245 -0.20 20.32 15.54
CA ARG A 245 0.96 20.23 16.43
C ARG A 245 2.09 19.39 15.83
N LEU A 246 1.77 18.29 15.13
CA LEU A 246 2.73 17.44 14.44
C LEU A 246 3.54 18.23 13.41
N TYR A 247 2.90 19.17 12.73
CA TYR A 247 3.51 19.93 11.65
C TYR A 247 3.92 21.35 12.01
N LYS A 248 3.60 21.83 13.24
CA LYS A 248 3.80 23.22 13.68
C LYS A 248 5.21 23.75 13.44
N ASP A 249 6.22 22.91 13.76
CA ASP A 249 7.63 23.26 13.62
C ASP A 249 8.31 22.51 12.46
N SER A 250 7.50 21.90 11.61
CA SER A 250 7.97 21.12 10.46
C SER A 250 8.42 22.04 9.33
N LYS A 251 9.52 21.67 8.68
CA LYS A 251 9.98 22.30 7.43
C LYS A 251 9.43 21.56 6.19
N LEU A 252 8.53 20.62 6.39
CA LEU A 252 7.93 19.84 5.29
C LEU A 252 7.00 20.72 4.47
N ARG A 253 7.04 20.51 3.17
CA ARG A 253 6.15 21.17 2.22
C ARG A 253 4.73 20.61 2.30
N ASP A 254 3.77 21.38 1.81
CA ASP A 254 2.38 20.96 1.60
C ASP A 254 1.77 20.30 2.86
N VAL A 255 1.89 20.98 3.99
CA VAL A 255 1.38 20.50 5.27
C VAL A 255 -0.12 20.24 5.21
N ALA A 256 -0.89 21.08 4.49
CA ALA A 256 -2.33 20.91 4.35
C ALA A 256 -2.68 19.55 3.71
N ARG A 257 -1.99 19.17 2.64
CA ARG A 257 -2.18 17.88 1.98
C ARG A 257 -1.78 16.70 2.88
N ARG A 258 -0.70 16.84 3.63
CA ARG A 258 -0.25 15.81 4.59
C ARG A 258 -1.27 15.58 5.70
N VAL A 259 -1.85 16.66 6.23
CA VAL A 259 -2.94 16.60 7.20
C VAL A 259 -4.17 15.91 6.60
N GLU A 260 -4.57 16.29 5.40
CA GLU A 260 -5.69 15.69 4.69
C GLU A 260 -5.50 14.18 4.47
N VAL A 261 -4.34 13.78 3.96
CA VAL A 261 -3.99 12.35 3.77
C VAL A 261 -4.08 11.59 5.09
N ARG A 262 -3.56 12.13 6.18
CA ARG A 262 -3.60 11.48 7.49
C ARG A 262 -5.02 11.37 8.05
N LYS A 263 -5.85 12.41 7.84
CA LYS A 263 -7.28 12.37 8.22
C LYS A 263 -8.06 11.30 7.46
N GLY A 264 -7.68 11.06 6.19
CA GLY A 264 -8.30 10.06 5.32
C GLY A 264 -7.77 8.64 5.47
N LEU A 265 -6.79 8.37 6.36
CA LEU A 265 -6.23 7.04 6.52
C LEU A 265 -7.27 6.04 7.00
N ALA A 266 -7.41 4.95 6.25
CA ALA A 266 -8.18 3.81 6.68
C ALA A 266 -7.51 3.15 7.90
N ARG A 267 -8.33 2.41 8.65
CA ARG A 267 -7.88 1.69 9.83
C ARG A 267 -6.69 0.76 9.52
N GLY A 268 -5.71 0.72 10.41
CA GLY A 268 -4.50 -0.10 10.28
C GLY A 268 -3.44 0.50 9.37
N TRP A 269 -3.80 1.51 8.58
CA TRP A 269 -2.84 2.24 7.75
C TRP A 269 -2.02 3.21 8.59
N LYS A 270 -0.73 3.29 8.28
CA LYS A 270 0.24 4.21 8.89
C LYS A 270 0.82 5.13 7.83
N ALA A 271 1.39 6.25 8.25
CA ALA A 271 2.02 7.20 7.34
C ALA A 271 3.41 7.62 7.82
N ILE A 272 4.34 7.71 6.89
CA ILE A 272 5.69 8.24 7.09
C ILE A 272 5.88 9.43 6.16
N ASP A 273 6.25 10.57 6.74
CA ASP A 273 6.61 11.75 5.96
C ASP A 273 8.08 11.71 5.55
N THR A 274 8.31 12.08 4.29
CA THR A 274 9.63 12.43 3.78
C THR A 274 9.59 13.85 3.22
N GLU A 275 10.68 14.38 2.69
CA GLU A 275 10.72 15.74 2.18
C GLU A 275 9.70 15.99 1.05
N ASN A 276 9.63 15.04 0.09
CA ASN A 276 8.81 15.19 -1.11
C ASN A 276 7.61 14.25 -1.15
N PHE A 277 7.52 13.27 -0.23
CA PHE A 277 6.49 12.24 -0.24
C PHE A 277 5.83 12.05 1.12
N ILE A 278 4.64 11.50 1.10
CA ILE A 278 4.02 10.83 2.24
C ILE A 278 3.80 9.35 1.85
N VAL A 279 4.47 8.44 2.55
CA VAL A 279 4.33 7.00 2.35
C VAL A 279 3.28 6.49 3.31
N ILE A 280 2.14 6.07 2.78
CA ILE A 280 1.08 5.42 3.55
C ILE A 280 1.16 3.91 3.32
N HIS A 281 1.08 3.13 4.39
CA HIS A 281 1.31 1.69 4.29
C HIS A 281 0.46 0.86 5.24
N HIS A 282 0.21 -0.39 4.86
CA HIS A 282 -0.49 -1.38 5.68
C HIS A 282 0.33 -2.67 5.84
N THR A 283 1.45 -2.81 5.14
CA THR A 283 2.33 -3.96 5.31
C THR A 283 3.03 -3.95 6.67
N PRO A 284 3.20 -5.13 7.33
CA PRO A 284 4.01 -5.28 8.53
C PRO A 284 5.53 -5.30 8.23
N ASN A 285 5.93 -5.21 6.98
CA ASN A 285 7.33 -5.28 6.54
C ASN A 285 8.02 -3.91 6.71
N GLU A 286 8.37 -3.57 7.94
CA GLU A 286 9.04 -2.31 8.31
C GLU A 286 10.31 -2.04 7.48
N ARG A 287 11.02 -3.11 7.07
CA ARG A 287 12.21 -2.97 6.21
C ARG A 287 11.82 -2.43 4.84
N LEU A 288 10.79 -2.98 4.20
CA LEU A 288 10.30 -2.48 2.91
C LEU A 288 9.80 -1.05 3.02
N VAL A 289 9.04 -0.75 4.07
CA VAL A 289 8.52 0.61 4.34
C VAL A 289 9.67 1.62 4.44
N SER A 290 10.67 1.33 5.27
CA SER A 290 11.85 2.19 5.45
C SER A 290 12.65 2.36 4.15
N LYS A 291 12.79 1.28 3.37
CA LYS A 291 13.44 1.34 2.05
C LYS A 291 12.62 2.16 1.05
N THR A 292 11.32 1.97 1.00
CA THR A 292 10.42 2.76 0.15
C THR A 292 10.58 4.25 0.39
N ALA A 293 10.48 4.70 1.65
CA ALA A 293 10.60 6.11 2.02
C ALA A 293 11.99 6.70 1.66
N ARG A 294 13.06 5.93 1.89
CA ARG A 294 14.43 6.37 1.60
C ARG A 294 14.75 6.37 0.10
N ASP A 295 14.42 5.29 -0.58
CA ASP A 295 14.85 5.06 -1.96
C ASP A 295 14.09 5.96 -2.94
N ILE A 296 12.82 6.29 -2.65
CA ILE A 296 12.05 7.21 -3.49
C ILE A 296 12.60 8.64 -3.43
N GLU A 297 13.07 9.08 -2.27
CA GLU A 297 13.78 10.37 -2.14
C GLU A 297 15.14 10.34 -2.84
N ALA A 298 15.85 9.22 -2.78
CA ALA A 298 17.15 9.07 -3.41
C ALA A 298 17.09 9.13 -4.96
N ILE A 299 16.03 8.59 -5.56
CA ILE A 299 15.86 8.55 -7.02
C ILE A 299 15.27 9.83 -7.59
N ARG A 300 14.46 10.57 -6.85
CA ARG A 300 13.78 11.79 -7.30
C ARG A 300 14.73 12.84 -7.92
N PRO A 301 15.92 13.13 -7.38
CA PRO A 301 16.85 14.08 -8.00
C PRO A 301 17.26 13.71 -9.44
N PHE A 302 17.26 12.42 -9.78
CA PHE A 302 17.54 11.97 -11.15
C PHE A 302 16.37 12.28 -12.08
N TYR A 303 15.13 12.15 -11.61
CA TYR A 303 13.97 12.60 -12.38
C TYR A 303 14.04 14.10 -12.66
N VAL A 304 14.30 14.90 -11.62
CA VAL A 304 14.42 16.37 -11.75
C VAL A 304 15.57 16.76 -12.71
N LYS A 305 16.70 16.08 -12.64
CA LYS A 305 17.85 16.33 -13.52
C LYS A 305 17.53 16.08 -14.98
N HIS A 306 16.80 15.01 -15.27
CA HIS A 306 16.48 14.61 -16.64
C HIS A 306 15.24 15.29 -17.20
N PHE A 307 14.32 15.68 -16.34
CA PHE A 307 13.02 16.24 -16.68
C PHE A 307 12.70 17.45 -15.78
N PRO A 308 13.45 18.56 -15.93
CA PRO A 308 13.24 19.73 -15.08
C PRO A 308 11.83 20.31 -15.30
N PRO A 309 11.01 20.44 -14.24
CA PRO A 309 9.70 21.02 -14.34
C PRO A 309 9.80 22.55 -14.61
N ALA A 310 8.76 23.14 -15.22
CA ALA A 310 8.74 24.59 -15.46
C ALA A 310 8.73 25.40 -14.15
N LYS A 311 8.17 24.85 -13.09
CA LYS A 311 8.15 25.38 -11.72
C LYS A 311 8.44 24.24 -10.74
N PRO A 312 9.01 24.52 -9.56
CA PRO A 312 9.16 23.51 -8.52
C PRO A 312 7.84 22.79 -8.26
N VAL A 313 7.89 21.47 -8.14
CA VAL A 313 6.73 20.67 -7.76
C VAL A 313 6.54 20.82 -6.24
N GLU A 314 5.58 21.65 -5.85
CA GLU A 314 5.28 21.95 -4.44
C GLU A 314 4.41 20.89 -3.77
N ALA A 315 3.57 20.21 -4.55
CA ALA A 315 2.69 19.15 -4.06
C ALA A 315 3.49 17.99 -3.45
N VAL A 316 3.05 17.50 -2.29
CA VAL A 316 3.56 16.26 -1.74
C VAL A 316 2.99 15.09 -2.52
N ALA A 317 3.85 14.18 -2.94
CA ALA A 317 3.45 12.99 -3.66
C ALA A 317 3.05 11.86 -2.68
N ILE A 318 1.97 11.15 -2.98
CA ILE A 318 1.46 10.07 -2.13
C ILE A 318 1.95 8.72 -2.67
N VAL A 319 2.51 7.90 -1.80
CA VAL A 319 2.89 6.52 -2.07
C VAL A 319 2.06 5.60 -1.19
N ARG A 320 1.21 4.77 -1.80
CA ARG A 320 0.40 3.78 -1.12
C ARG A 320 1.03 2.40 -1.24
N LEU A 321 1.50 1.85 -0.13
CA LEU A 321 2.08 0.51 -0.06
C LEU A 321 1.08 -0.44 0.62
N CYS A 322 0.34 -1.17 -0.21
CA CYS A 322 -0.62 -2.18 0.23
C CYS A 322 0.10 -3.38 0.88
N ARG A 323 -0.59 -4.07 1.77
CA ARG A 323 -0.07 -5.23 2.49
C ARG A 323 0.33 -6.35 1.54
N ASP A 324 -0.54 -6.67 0.58
CA ASP A 324 -0.40 -7.77 -0.35
C ASP A 324 -1.17 -7.50 -1.66
N MET A 325 -1.11 -8.45 -2.59
CA MET A 325 -1.81 -8.36 -3.88
C MET A 325 -3.33 -8.26 -3.72
N THR A 326 -3.91 -8.91 -2.70
CA THR A 326 -5.36 -8.92 -2.49
C THR A 326 -5.86 -7.53 -2.11
N GLU A 327 -5.17 -6.86 -1.18
CA GLU A 327 -5.49 -5.49 -0.80
C GLU A 327 -5.27 -4.52 -1.97
N TYR A 328 -4.17 -4.68 -2.72
CA TYR A 328 -3.88 -3.90 -3.91
C TYR A 328 -5.00 -4.01 -4.97
N MET A 329 -5.46 -5.24 -5.26
CA MET A 329 -6.57 -5.46 -6.21
C MET A 329 -7.90 -4.88 -5.68
N SER A 330 -8.15 -4.96 -4.37
CA SER A 330 -9.37 -4.38 -3.77
C SER A 330 -9.38 -2.85 -3.77
N TYR A 331 -8.22 -2.22 -3.89
CA TYR A 331 -8.10 -0.77 -4.09
C TYR A 331 -8.45 -0.32 -5.51
N GLY A 332 -8.72 -1.23 -6.43
CA GLY A 332 -9.08 -0.94 -7.82
C GLY A 332 -7.92 -0.98 -8.81
N ALA A 333 -6.88 -1.74 -8.49
CA ALA A 333 -5.73 -1.91 -9.36
C ALA A 333 -6.08 -2.59 -10.70
N PRO A 334 -5.46 -2.17 -11.82
CA PRO A 334 -5.64 -2.82 -13.11
C PRO A 334 -5.24 -4.30 -13.06
N PRO A 335 -6.02 -5.21 -13.65
CA PRO A 335 -5.67 -6.64 -13.70
C PRO A 335 -4.29 -6.86 -14.32
N GLY A 336 -3.43 -7.61 -13.63
CA GLY A 336 -2.08 -7.95 -14.11
C GLY A 336 -1.02 -6.89 -13.88
N SER A 337 -1.37 -5.71 -13.31
CA SER A 337 -0.39 -4.71 -12.93
C SER A 337 0.35 -5.08 -11.64
N GLY A 338 1.58 -4.63 -11.51
CA GLY A 338 2.38 -4.75 -10.30
C GLY A 338 2.33 -3.51 -9.41
N GLY A 339 2.03 -2.38 -10.00
CA GLY A 339 1.81 -1.06 -9.43
C GLY A 339 1.04 -0.21 -10.43
N PHE A 340 0.61 0.96 -10.02
CA PHE A 340 0.08 1.98 -10.93
C PHE A 340 0.09 3.36 -10.28
N PHE A 341 0.20 4.38 -11.11
CA PHE A 341 -0.08 5.76 -10.71
C PHE A 341 -1.53 6.09 -11.03
N HIS A 342 -2.29 6.54 -10.02
CA HIS A 342 -3.68 6.97 -10.16
C HIS A 342 -3.76 8.50 -10.29
N PRO A 343 -3.93 9.06 -11.49
CA PRO A 343 -3.91 10.52 -11.69
C PRO A 343 -4.99 11.28 -10.92
N GLY A 344 -6.18 10.67 -10.75
CA GLY A 344 -7.30 11.31 -10.07
C GLY A 344 -7.12 11.45 -8.56
N ASN A 345 -6.43 10.50 -7.93
CA ASN A 345 -6.10 10.54 -6.50
C ASN A 345 -4.66 11.05 -6.26
N GLU A 346 -3.89 11.20 -7.33
CA GLU A 346 -2.46 11.55 -7.29
C GLU A 346 -1.63 10.59 -6.43
N GLU A 347 -2.03 9.32 -6.39
CA GLU A 347 -1.39 8.27 -5.62
C GLU A 347 -0.62 7.30 -6.52
N LEU A 348 0.61 7.02 -6.13
CA LEU A 348 1.36 5.85 -6.57
C LEU A 348 0.96 4.67 -5.69
N VAL A 349 0.46 3.58 -6.28
CA VAL A 349 -0.04 2.41 -5.56
C VAL A 349 0.77 1.18 -5.92
N LEU A 350 1.26 0.47 -4.92
CA LEU A 350 1.97 -0.79 -5.06
C LEU A 350 1.71 -1.68 -3.83
N TYR A 351 2.24 -2.90 -3.82
CA TYR A 351 2.06 -3.83 -2.71
C TYR A 351 3.36 -4.53 -2.30
N ASP A 352 3.35 -5.14 -1.12
CA ASP A 352 4.46 -5.97 -0.65
C ASP A 352 4.40 -7.35 -1.33
N TYR A 353 5.23 -7.53 -2.34
CA TYR A 353 5.33 -8.78 -3.10
C TYR A 353 5.66 -10.00 -2.25
N LYS A 354 6.39 -9.79 -1.15
CA LYS A 354 6.81 -10.85 -0.26
C LYS A 354 5.68 -11.43 0.59
N GLN A 355 4.64 -10.62 0.87
CA GLN A 355 3.47 -11.03 1.66
C GLN A 355 2.40 -11.74 0.82
N THR A 356 2.54 -11.75 -0.49
CA THR A 356 1.59 -12.40 -1.39
C THR A 356 1.61 -13.92 -1.20
N GLU A 357 0.46 -14.59 -1.12
CA GLU A 357 0.35 -16.04 -0.98
C GLU A 357 1.12 -16.82 -2.07
N LEU A 358 1.16 -16.25 -3.26
CA LEU A 358 1.94 -16.73 -4.40
C LEU A 358 3.32 -16.07 -4.48
N ALA A 359 4.02 -15.88 -3.35
CA ALA A 359 5.34 -15.21 -3.31
C ALA A 359 6.43 -15.92 -4.16
N LYS A 360 6.03 -16.46 -5.31
CA LYS A 360 6.88 -17.03 -6.35
C LYS A 360 6.47 -16.48 -7.70
N GLU A 361 7.46 -16.09 -8.49
CA GLU A 361 7.24 -15.75 -9.89
C GLU A 361 6.72 -16.98 -10.64
N ARG A 362 5.59 -16.82 -11.35
CA ARG A 362 4.92 -17.95 -12.04
C ARG A 362 5.80 -18.63 -13.09
N THR A 363 6.64 -17.86 -13.77
CA THR A 363 7.46 -18.34 -14.88
C THR A 363 8.73 -19.06 -14.41
N THR A 364 9.39 -18.56 -13.39
CA THR A 364 10.70 -19.08 -12.94
C THR A 364 10.64 -19.83 -11.61
N GLY A 365 9.53 -19.73 -10.87
CA GLY A 365 9.40 -20.24 -9.51
C GLY A 365 10.30 -19.51 -8.49
N ARG A 366 10.94 -18.40 -8.89
CA ARG A 366 11.78 -17.57 -8.02
C ARG A 366 10.94 -16.95 -6.92
N ARG A 367 11.46 -16.95 -5.69
CA ARG A 367 10.79 -16.28 -4.57
C ARG A 367 10.86 -14.76 -4.76
N LEU A 368 9.70 -14.11 -4.67
CA LEU A 368 9.59 -12.65 -4.67
C LEU A 368 10.16 -12.06 -3.36
N THR A 369 10.75 -10.89 -3.44
CA THR A 369 11.47 -10.22 -2.38
C THR A 369 11.10 -8.74 -2.31
N ASP A 370 11.59 -8.02 -1.31
CA ASP A 370 11.44 -6.56 -1.22
C ASP A 370 11.94 -5.83 -2.48
N LYS A 371 12.96 -6.40 -3.18
CA LYS A 371 13.49 -5.83 -4.43
C LYS A 371 12.44 -5.76 -5.53
N ASP A 372 11.53 -6.74 -5.58
CA ASP A 372 10.48 -6.78 -6.61
C ASP A 372 9.48 -5.64 -6.41
N SER A 373 9.09 -5.33 -5.16
CA SER A 373 8.28 -4.14 -4.85
C SER A 373 9.01 -2.83 -5.16
N LEU A 374 10.33 -2.75 -4.90
CA LEU A 374 11.11 -1.54 -5.15
C LEU A 374 11.33 -1.26 -6.65
N ILE A 375 11.46 -2.29 -7.48
CA ILE A 375 11.51 -2.15 -8.94
C ILE A 375 10.22 -1.47 -9.44
N VAL A 376 9.07 -1.91 -8.95
CA VAL A 376 7.78 -1.30 -9.26
C VAL A 376 7.70 0.13 -8.71
N LEU A 377 8.14 0.35 -7.47
CA LEU A 377 8.19 1.69 -6.88
C LEU A 377 8.89 2.69 -7.80
N TYR A 378 10.09 2.36 -8.30
CA TYR A 378 10.86 3.29 -9.14
C TYR A 378 10.21 3.54 -10.49
N HIS A 379 9.52 2.55 -11.05
CA HIS A 379 8.74 2.68 -12.28
C HIS A 379 7.56 3.65 -12.07
N GLU A 380 6.71 3.38 -11.10
CA GLU A 380 5.50 4.16 -10.85
C GLU A 380 5.82 5.56 -10.32
N ALA A 381 6.90 5.72 -9.57
CA ALA A 381 7.35 7.02 -9.11
C ALA A 381 7.77 7.94 -10.26
N PHE A 382 8.31 7.38 -11.34
CA PHE A 382 8.56 8.14 -12.55
C PHE A 382 7.25 8.64 -13.16
N HIS A 383 6.23 7.79 -13.29
CA HIS A 383 4.92 8.20 -13.82
C HIS A 383 4.29 9.32 -13.00
N GLN A 384 4.36 9.22 -11.68
CA GLN A 384 3.88 10.28 -10.79
C GLN A 384 4.68 11.57 -10.99
N TYR A 385 6.02 11.48 -11.06
CA TYR A 385 6.86 12.66 -11.24
C TYR A 385 6.63 13.35 -12.59
N ILE A 386 6.62 12.59 -13.69
CA ILE A 386 6.48 13.15 -15.02
C ILE A 386 5.11 13.79 -15.23
N HIS A 387 4.07 13.25 -14.60
CA HIS A 387 2.74 13.84 -14.58
C HIS A 387 2.78 15.29 -14.10
N TYR A 388 3.42 15.55 -12.96
CA TYR A 388 3.56 16.93 -12.46
C TYR A 388 4.54 17.77 -13.28
N ALA A 389 5.65 17.17 -13.74
CA ALA A 389 6.69 17.91 -14.44
C ALA A 389 6.23 18.49 -15.78
N VAL A 390 5.28 17.83 -16.46
CA VAL A 390 4.67 18.32 -17.71
C VAL A 390 3.36 19.09 -17.52
N GLY A 391 2.79 19.14 -16.31
CA GLY A 391 1.56 19.89 -16.02
C GLY A 391 0.29 19.03 -16.04
N GLU A 392 0.34 17.84 -15.47
CA GLU A 392 -0.79 16.91 -15.26
C GLU A 392 -1.28 16.20 -16.54
N ILE A 393 -0.33 15.80 -17.38
CA ILE A 393 -0.59 14.98 -18.56
C ILE A 393 0.41 13.83 -18.64
N ALA A 394 -0.02 12.68 -19.15
CA ALA A 394 0.89 11.60 -19.49
C ALA A 394 1.53 11.82 -20.87
N PRO A 395 2.86 11.60 -21.04
CA PRO A 395 3.53 11.51 -22.33
C PRO A 395 3.00 10.36 -23.20
N HIS A 396 3.47 10.22 -24.45
CA HIS A 396 3.26 9.00 -25.23
C HIS A 396 3.82 7.77 -24.48
N ASP A 397 3.19 6.61 -24.67
CA ASP A 397 3.51 5.39 -23.89
C ASP A 397 4.97 4.94 -24.09
N TRP A 398 5.56 5.08 -25.26
CA TRP A 398 6.98 4.75 -25.48
C TRP A 398 7.93 5.56 -24.57
N PHE A 399 7.61 6.84 -24.38
CA PHE A 399 8.40 7.73 -23.52
C PHE A 399 8.11 7.47 -22.06
N ASN A 400 6.83 7.34 -21.71
CA ASN A 400 6.37 7.14 -20.35
C ASN A 400 6.82 5.79 -19.78
N GLU A 401 6.47 4.70 -20.45
CA GLU A 401 6.80 3.34 -20.02
C GLU A 401 8.30 3.03 -20.19
N GLY A 402 8.89 3.50 -21.29
CA GLY A 402 10.33 3.31 -21.53
C GLY A 402 11.19 3.96 -20.45
N HIS A 403 10.84 5.14 -19.95
CA HIS A 403 11.53 5.76 -18.82
C HIS A 403 11.16 5.13 -17.49
N GLY A 404 9.91 4.73 -17.27
CA GLY A 404 9.51 3.95 -16.10
C GLY A 404 10.40 2.72 -15.95
N ASP A 405 10.55 1.94 -17.01
CA ASP A 405 11.43 0.77 -17.04
C ASP A 405 12.93 1.13 -16.94
N TYR A 406 13.37 2.25 -17.50
CA TYR A 406 14.75 2.74 -17.35
C TYR A 406 15.07 3.04 -15.88
N PHE A 407 14.19 3.72 -15.16
CA PHE A 407 14.36 4.01 -13.74
C PHE A 407 14.10 2.80 -12.84
N SER A 408 13.27 1.85 -13.25
CA SER A 408 13.06 0.59 -12.52
C SER A 408 14.34 -0.22 -12.36
N GLY A 409 15.31 -0.03 -13.24
CA GLY A 409 16.65 -0.59 -13.17
C GLY A 409 17.58 0.06 -12.13
N ALA A 410 17.08 0.99 -11.31
CA ALA A 410 17.88 1.65 -10.30
C ALA A 410 18.36 0.66 -9.22
N VAL A 411 19.62 0.85 -8.79
CA VAL A 411 20.20 0.15 -7.65
C VAL A 411 20.54 1.19 -6.60
N VAL A 412 19.80 1.13 -5.48
CA VAL A 412 20.01 2.01 -4.33
C VAL A 412 20.66 1.23 -3.21
N SER A 413 21.78 1.73 -2.67
CA SER A 413 22.47 1.12 -1.54
C SER A 413 21.66 1.26 -0.25
N ASP A 414 22.02 0.51 0.79
CA ASP A 414 21.38 0.63 2.10
C ASP A 414 21.61 2.00 2.76
N SER A 415 22.59 2.77 2.31
CA SER A 415 22.79 4.17 2.72
C SER A 415 21.96 5.19 1.92
N GLY A 416 21.12 4.75 0.98
CA GLY A 416 20.32 5.64 0.13
C GLY A 416 21.08 6.26 -1.04
N LYS A 417 22.27 5.75 -1.40
CA LYS A 417 23.02 6.23 -2.56
C LYS A 417 22.59 5.45 -3.81
N VAL A 418 22.20 6.16 -4.85
CA VAL A 418 21.96 5.56 -6.17
C VAL A 418 23.28 5.18 -6.81
N MET A 419 23.48 3.88 -7.02
CA MET A 419 24.72 3.30 -7.55
C MET A 419 24.67 3.11 -9.06
N LYS A 420 23.50 2.83 -9.61
CA LYS A 420 23.26 2.56 -11.03
C LYS A 420 21.82 2.89 -11.39
N ILE A 421 21.60 3.30 -12.62
CA ILE A 421 20.26 3.49 -13.22
C ILE A 421 20.28 2.88 -14.64
N GLY A 422 19.14 2.51 -15.16
CA GLY A 422 18.91 2.18 -16.56
C GLY A 422 18.94 0.70 -16.91
N SER A 423 19.80 -0.09 -16.28
CA SER A 423 19.94 -1.53 -16.61
C SER A 423 18.79 -2.36 -16.02
N SER A 424 18.07 -3.05 -16.89
CA SER A 424 16.93 -3.92 -16.55
C SER A 424 17.15 -5.31 -17.13
N PRO A 425 17.78 -6.26 -16.38
CA PRO A 425 18.21 -7.56 -16.93
C PRO A 425 17.11 -8.34 -17.65
N TRP A 426 15.88 -8.33 -17.10
CA TRP A 426 14.75 -9.01 -17.74
C TRP A 426 14.32 -8.35 -19.06
N ARG A 427 14.42 -7.02 -19.19
CA ARG A 427 14.15 -6.29 -20.43
C ARG A 427 15.25 -6.53 -21.46
N VAL A 428 16.52 -6.53 -21.00
CA VAL A 428 17.69 -6.85 -21.85
C VAL A 428 17.49 -8.19 -22.55
N THR A 429 17.18 -9.24 -21.79
CA THR A 429 17.03 -10.59 -22.33
C THR A 429 15.96 -10.63 -23.43
N HIS A 430 14.80 -10.04 -23.19
CA HIS A 430 13.70 -10.03 -24.15
C HIS A 430 14.00 -9.16 -25.38
N ALA A 431 14.43 -7.92 -25.17
CA ALA A 431 14.76 -6.98 -26.26
C ALA A 431 15.87 -7.54 -27.16
N LYS A 432 16.91 -8.12 -26.56
CA LYS A 432 18.01 -8.76 -27.31
C LYS A 432 17.54 -9.92 -28.17
N ALA A 433 16.70 -10.81 -27.62
CA ALA A 433 16.15 -11.93 -28.39
C ALA A 433 15.34 -11.45 -29.59
N MET A 434 14.56 -10.37 -29.43
CA MET A 434 13.84 -9.74 -30.55
C MET A 434 14.80 -9.12 -31.58
N ALA A 435 15.82 -8.38 -31.13
CA ALA A 435 16.79 -7.73 -32.01
C ALA A 435 17.59 -8.74 -32.85
N GLU A 436 17.94 -9.89 -32.27
CA GLU A 436 18.64 -10.99 -32.92
C GLU A 436 17.72 -11.89 -33.78
N GLY A 437 16.41 -11.64 -33.78
CA GLY A 437 15.43 -12.49 -34.47
C GLY A 437 15.18 -13.86 -33.83
N LYS A 438 15.64 -14.04 -32.58
CA LYS A 438 15.42 -15.28 -31.79
C LYS A 438 14.06 -15.32 -31.12
N ALA A 439 13.42 -14.16 -30.94
CA ALA A 439 12.03 -14.02 -30.52
C ALA A 439 11.28 -13.16 -31.54
N PRO A 440 9.99 -13.46 -31.81
CA PRO A 440 9.17 -12.64 -32.70
C PRO A 440 8.81 -11.31 -32.06
N GLY A 441 8.37 -10.35 -32.90
CA GLY A 441 7.70 -9.14 -32.43
C GLY A 441 8.63 -7.97 -32.14
N TRP A 442 9.77 -7.87 -32.85
CA TRP A 442 10.51 -6.61 -32.91
C TRP A 442 9.60 -5.44 -33.33
N VAL A 443 9.58 -4.38 -32.57
CA VAL A 443 8.76 -3.19 -32.82
C VAL A 443 9.66 -2.12 -33.42
N PRO A 444 9.52 -1.76 -34.72
CA PRO A 444 10.32 -0.73 -35.35
C PRO A 444 10.20 0.64 -34.64
N ALA A 445 11.25 1.44 -34.65
CA ALA A 445 11.32 2.71 -33.94
C ALA A 445 10.15 3.66 -34.29
N GLU A 446 9.86 3.85 -35.58
CA GLU A 446 8.75 4.71 -36.01
C GLU A 446 7.38 4.17 -35.56
N LYS A 447 7.19 2.85 -35.62
CA LYS A 447 5.98 2.21 -35.12
C LYS A 447 5.86 2.36 -33.60
N LEU A 448 6.94 2.18 -32.86
CA LEU A 448 6.98 2.29 -31.41
C LEU A 448 6.55 3.68 -30.94
N VAL A 449 7.14 4.74 -31.53
CA VAL A 449 6.89 6.10 -31.08
C VAL A 449 5.53 6.65 -31.48
N ARG A 450 4.89 6.06 -32.50
CA ARG A 450 3.56 6.42 -32.98
C ARG A 450 2.46 5.49 -32.52
N ALA A 451 2.79 4.44 -31.77
CA ALA A 451 1.82 3.42 -31.36
C ALA A 451 0.67 4.04 -30.55
N PRO A 452 -0.58 3.81 -30.96
CA PRO A 452 -1.72 4.19 -30.14
C PRO A 452 -1.77 3.36 -28.86
N ARG A 453 -2.31 3.94 -27.79
CA ARG A 453 -2.38 3.29 -26.47
C ARG A 453 -3.00 1.88 -26.51
N ALA A 454 -4.07 1.70 -27.29
CA ALA A 454 -4.73 0.40 -27.44
C ALA A 454 -3.82 -0.68 -28.06
N GLU A 455 -2.89 -0.29 -28.93
CA GLU A 455 -1.90 -1.21 -29.49
C GLU A 455 -0.77 -1.49 -28.49
N TYR A 456 -0.25 -0.44 -27.84
CA TYR A 456 0.84 -0.57 -26.87
C TYR A 456 0.48 -1.51 -25.73
N TYR A 457 -0.75 -1.41 -25.20
CA TYR A 457 -1.24 -2.25 -24.08
C TYR A 457 -2.05 -3.47 -24.53
N ASN A 458 -2.03 -3.83 -25.82
CA ASN A 458 -2.65 -5.06 -26.26
C ASN A 458 -2.00 -6.28 -25.59
N PRO A 459 -2.74 -7.12 -24.83
CA PRO A 459 -2.19 -8.24 -24.07
C PRO A 459 -1.34 -9.22 -24.89
N ALA A 460 -1.61 -9.35 -26.19
CA ALA A 460 -0.86 -10.24 -27.07
C ALA A 460 0.57 -9.76 -27.36
N VAL A 461 0.84 -8.46 -27.26
CA VAL A 461 2.11 -7.84 -27.67
C VAL A 461 2.70 -6.87 -26.65
N VAL A 462 2.01 -6.61 -25.56
CA VAL A 462 2.41 -5.62 -24.54
C VAL A 462 3.84 -5.84 -24.04
N GLY A 463 4.26 -7.09 -23.85
CA GLY A 463 5.62 -7.42 -23.43
C GLY A 463 6.68 -6.95 -24.42
N ASN A 464 6.37 -7.02 -25.74
CA ASN A 464 7.27 -6.54 -26.79
C ASN A 464 7.39 -5.01 -26.79
N TYR A 465 6.28 -4.30 -26.60
CA TYR A 465 6.27 -2.84 -26.52
C TYR A 465 7.01 -2.32 -25.30
N TYR A 466 6.84 -2.94 -24.14
CA TYR A 466 7.62 -2.57 -22.94
C TYR A 466 9.12 -2.81 -23.15
N ALA A 467 9.49 -3.99 -23.69
CA ALA A 467 10.90 -4.28 -23.93
C ALA A 467 11.51 -3.36 -24.99
N ALA A 468 10.78 -3.04 -26.06
CA ALA A 468 11.18 -2.10 -27.10
C ALA A 468 11.27 -0.67 -26.55
N GLY A 469 10.27 -0.20 -25.78
CA GLY A 469 10.24 1.12 -25.16
C GLY A 469 11.42 1.34 -24.22
N TRP A 470 11.67 0.37 -23.31
CA TRP A 470 12.85 0.39 -22.47
C TRP A 470 14.14 0.45 -23.28
N ALA A 471 14.30 -0.46 -24.25
CA ALA A 471 15.52 -0.57 -25.05
C ALA A 471 15.78 0.69 -25.90
N PHE A 472 14.73 1.34 -26.38
CA PHE A 472 14.84 2.56 -27.14
C PHE A 472 15.26 3.75 -26.26
N VAL A 473 14.64 3.91 -25.09
CA VAL A 473 15.06 4.93 -24.12
C VAL A 473 16.48 4.67 -23.63
N TYR A 474 16.82 3.42 -23.34
CA TYR A 474 18.18 3.04 -22.94
C TYR A 474 19.21 3.37 -24.01
N PHE A 475 18.93 3.04 -25.27
CA PHE A 475 19.77 3.41 -26.42
C PHE A 475 19.94 4.94 -26.54
N LEU A 476 18.85 5.69 -26.50
CA LEU A 476 18.89 7.15 -26.61
C LEU A 476 19.63 7.85 -25.46
N ARG A 477 19.77 7.19 -24.31
CA ARG A 477 20.47 7.74 -23.14
C ARG A 477 21.92 7.29 -23.04
N GLU A 478 22.22 6.05 -23.40
CA GLU A 478 23.48 5.39 -23.03
C GLU A 478 24.39 5.11 -24.23
N ALA A 479 23.85 5.11 -25.45
CA ALA A 479 24.66 4.75 -26.61
C ALA A 479 25.60 5.88 -27.04
N PRO A 480 26.91 5.62 -27.17
CA PRO A 480 27.88 6.63 -27.63
C PRO A 480 27.56 7.20 -29.03
N GLU A 481 26.93 6.41 -29.88
CA GLU A 481 26.48 6.80 -31.21
C GLU A 481 25.45 7.92 -31.15
N VAL A 482 24.51 7.86 -30.20
CA VAL A 482 23.51 8.88 -29.97
C VAL A 482 24.16 10.18 -29.52
N ALA A 483 25.09 10.12 -28.56
CA ALA A 483 25.79 11.30 -28.08
C ALA A 483 26.55 12.07 -29.19
N LYS A 484 27.00 11.35 -30.23
CA LYS A 484 27.70 11.92 -31.37
C LYS A 484 26.83 12.38 -32.53
N ASN A 485 25.55 11.97 -32.54
CA ASN A 485 24.60 12.32 -33.61
C ASN A 485 23.72 13.48 -33.18
N PRO A 486 23.84 14.69 -33.78
CA PRO A 486 23.05 15.86 -33.37
C PRO A 486 21.53 15.70 -33.52
N ALA A 487 21.05 14.89 -34.48
CA ALA A 487 19.64 14.62 -34.66
C ALA A 487 19.11 13.66 -33.58
N TRP A 488 19.91 12.71 -33.11
CA TRP A 488 19.46 11.69 -32.16
C TRP A 488 19.59 12.15 -30.70
N ASN A 489 20.67 12.88 -30.36
CA ASN A 489 20.93 13.28 -28.96
C ASN A 489 19.90 14.27 -28.41
N ARG A 490 19.17 14.98 -29.28
CA ARG A 490 18.14 15.93 -28.89
C ARG A 490 16.76 15.31 -28.71
N ILE A 491 16.51 14.06 -29.19
CA ILE A 491 15.17 13.45 -29.26
C ILE A 491 14.45 13.54 -27.90
N LEU A 492 15.04 13.03 -26.83
CA LEU A 492 14.39 12.99 -25.51
C LEU A 492 14.16 14.39 -24.95
N GLY A 493 15.12 15.29 -25.09
CA GLY A 493 15.00 16.67 -24.62
C GLY A 493 13.97 17.47 -25.41
N ALA A 494 14.04 17.39 -26.75
CA ALA A 494 13.08 18.07 -27.62
C ALA A 494 11.64 17.59 -27.38
N TYR A 495 11.45 16.27 -27.20
CA TYR A 495 10.15 15.72 -26.87
C TYR A 495 9.60 16.31 -25.57
N PHE A 496 10.39 16.24 -24.49
CA PHE A 496 9.95 16.69 -23.17
C PHE A 496 9.67 18.19 -23.10
N GLU A 497 10.59 19.01 -23.60
CA GLU A 497 10.46 20.48 -23.57
C GLU A 497 9.29 20.96 -24.42
N THR A 498 9.09 20.37 -25.61
CA THR A 498 7.95 20.72 -26.47
C THR A 498 6.63 20.29 -25.85
N LEU A 499 6.55 19.07 -25.30
CA LEU A 499 5.35 18.58 -24.62
C LEU A 499 4.93 19.55 -23.50
N LYS A 500 5.88 19.90 -22.64
CA LYS A 500 5.67 20.82 -21.52
C LYS A 500 5.21 22.22 -21.98
N ALA A 501 5.89 22.78 -22.98
CA ALA A 501 5.60 24.13 -23.49
C ALA A 501 4.24 24.20 -24.19
N GLU A 502 3.95 23.25 -25.10
CA GLU A 502 2.71 23.25 -25.87
C GLU A 502 1.50 22.92 -24.99
N TYR A 503 1.65 22.05 -23.99
CA TYR A 503 0.57 21.79 -23.05
C TYR A 503 0.28 23.00 -22.16
N ALA A 504 1.30 23.67 -21.63
CA ALA A 504 1.13 24.89 -20.85
C ALA A 504 0.43 26.00 -21.68
N LYS A 505 0.82 26.15 -22.94
CA LYS A 505 0.17 27.07 -23.88
C LYS A 505 -1.31 26.71 -24.13
N GLY A 506 -1.60 25.43 -24.36
CA GLY A 506 -2.97 24.92 -24.51
C GLY A 506 -3.83 25.19 -23.27
N LEU A 507 -3.32 24.91 -22.06
CA LEU A 507 -4.03 25.22 -20.82
C LEU A 507 -4.26 26.73 -20.63
N GLY A 508 -3.26 27.56 -20.95
CA GLY A 508 -3.40 29.01 -20.88
C GLY A 508 -4.52 29.55 -21.79
N ALA A 509 -4.69 28.96 -22.97
CA ALA A 509 -5.77 29.31 -23.91
C ALA A 509 -7.16 28.85 -23.42
N LEU A 510 -7.23 27.76 -22.68
CA LEU A 510 -8.50 27.20 -22.17
C LEU A 510 -9.01 27.91 -20.91
N GLY A 511 -8.14 28.52 -20.11
CA GLY A 511 -8.47 29.14 -18.85
C GLY A 511 -8.69 28.14 -17.68
N PRO A 512 -8.86 28.65 -16.44
CA PRO A 512 -8.81 27.84 -15.21
C PRO A 512 -9.98 26.85 -15.07
N ASN A 513 -11.12 27.14 -15.69
CA ASN A 513 -12.36 26.35 -15.56
C ASN A 513 -12.57 25.36 -16.72
N ALA A 514 -11.52 25.04 -17.48
CA ALA A 514 -11.64 24.12 -18.59
C ALA A 514 -12.05 22.71 -18.13
N SER A 515 -12.96 22.09 -18.88
CA SER A 515 -13.35 20.69 -18.62
C SER A 515 -12.18 19.72 -18.83
N LEU A 516 -12.23 18.57 -18.18
CA LEU A 516 -11.23 17.51 -18.34
C LEU A 516 -11.08 17.12 -19.82
N ALA A 517 -12.18 16.99 -20.55
CA ALA A 517 -12.14 16.65 -21.97
C ALA A 517 -11.32 17.66 -22.80
N LYS A 518 -11.50 18.96 -22.56
CA LYS A 518 -10.71 20.01 -23.24
C LYS A 518 -9.24 19.97 -22.86
N LYS A 519 -8.92 19.68 -21.58
CA LYS A 519 -7.53 19.49 -21.14
C LYS A 519 -6.90 18.27 -21.81
N GLN A 520 -7.65 17.17 -21.97
CA GLN A 520 -7.19 15.96 -22.67
C GLN A 520 -6.95 16.22 -24.17
N GLU A 521 -7.82 16.99 -24.82
CA GLU A 521 -7.66 17.42 -26.22
C GLU A 521 -6.39 18.27 -26.38
N ALA A 522 -6.20 19.28 -25.54
CA ALA A 522 -4.97 20.08 -25.52
C ALA A 522 -3.72 19.21 -25.30
N GLY A 523 -3.85 18.19 -24.44
CA GLY A 523 -2.82 17.20 -24.23
C GLY A 523 -2.50 16.36 -25.46
N GLY A 524 -3.52 16.00 -26.24
CA GLY A 524 -3.34 15.33 -27.53
C GLY A 524 -2.53 16.17 -28.50
N VAL A 525 -2.91 17.44 -28.67
CA VAL A 525 -2.20 18.41 -29.53
C VAL A 525 -0.74 18.57 -29.07
N ALA A 526 -0.50 18.69 -27.76
CA ALA A 526 0.84 18.86 -27.23
C ALA A 526 1.72 17.62 -27.47
N ARG A 527 1.17 16.40 -27.34
CA ARG A 527 1.89 15.15 -27.63
C ARG A 527 2.30 15.06 -29.10
N GLU A 528 1.40 15.38 -30.03
CA GLU A 528 1.72 15.36 -31.47
C GLU A 528 2.79 16.40 -31.83
N ALA A 529 2.72 17.59 -31.27
CA ALA A 529 3.74 18.61 -31.44
C ALA A 529 5.11 18.16 -30.91
N ALA A 530 5.11 17.52 -29.73
CA ALA A 530 6.32 16.99 -29.11
C ALA A 530 6.94 15.87 -29.96
N LEU A 531 6.12 14.96 -30.49
CA LEU A 531 6.59 13.89 -31.37
C LEU A 531 7.22 14.45 -32.63
N LYS A 532 6.56 15.40 -33.28
CA LYS A 532 7.08 16.09 -34.46
C LYS A 532 8.41 16.78 -34.18
N ALA A 533 8.52 17.53 -33.09
CA ALA A 533 9.74 18.26 -32.74
C ALA A 533 10.89 17.31 -32.40
N ALA A 534 10.61 16.19 -31.73
CA ALA A 534 11.62 15.21 -31.34
C ALA A 534 12.26 14.52 -32.56
N PHE A 535 11.46 14.19 -33.56
CA PHE A 535 11.90 13.39 -34.72
C PHE A 535 12.03 14.23 -36.02
N ASP A 536 12.03 15.56 -35.92
CA ASP A 536 12.29 16.44 -37.05
C ASP A 536 13.69 16.21 -37.62
N GLY A 537 13.79 15.89 -38.93
CA GLY A 537 15.04 15.58 -39.62
C GLY A 537 15.71 14.26 -39.18
N VAL A 538 15.04 13.39 -38.43
CA VAL A 538 15.55 12.06 -38.05
C VAL A 538 15.31 11.05 -39.16
N ASP A 539 16.36 10.46 -39.68
CA ASP A 539 16.29 9.27 -40.52
C ASP A 539 15.97 8.05 -39.65
N PHE A 540 14.71 7.59 -39.70
CA PHE A 540 14.24 6.42 -38.95
C PHE A 540 14.93 5.12 -39.37
N ALA A 541 15.34 4.96 -40.62
CA ALA A 541 16.01 3.75 -41.07
C ALA A 541 17.42 3.65 -40.47
N ALA A 542 18.16 4.75 -40.47
CA ALA A 542 19.47 4.82 -39.84
C ALA A 542 19.40 4.68 -38.32
N LEU A 543 18.42 5.33 -37.66
CA LEU A 543 18.17 5.23 -36.24
C LEU A 543 17.85 3.77 -35.84
N GLU A 544 16.95 3.12 -36.57
CA GLU A 544 16.54 1.74 -36.37
C GLU A 544 17.73 0.77 -36.47
N ALA A 545 18.53 0.90 -37.52
CA ALA A 545 19.70 0.04 -37.72
C ALA A 545 20.70 0.16 -36.55
N ALA A 546 21.00 1.39 -36.13
CA ALA A 546 21.89 1.67 -35.01
C ALA A 546 21.34 1.15 -33.69
N TRP A 547 20.05 1.41 -33.39
CA TRP A 547 19.37 0.93 -32.20
C TRP A 547 19.39 -0.60 -32.11
N ARG A 548 18.96 -1.28 -33.18
CA ARG A 548 18.94 -2.74 -33.21
C ARG A 548 20.33 -3.36 -33.02
N ALA A 549 21.36 -2.80 -33.67
CA ALA A 549 22.73 -3.23 -33.50
C ALA A 549 23.26 -3.02 -32.06
N TYR A 550 22.85 -1.93 -31.41
CA TYR A 550 23.20 -1.64 -30.02
C TYR A 550 22.55 -2.65 -29.07
N VAL A 551 21.23 -2.90 -29.22
CA VAL A 551 20.48 -3.84 -28.37
C VAL A 551 21.02 -5.26 -28.48
N ALA A 552 21.41 -5.71 -29.69
CA ALA A 552 22.02 -7.03 -29.88
C ALA A 552 23.34 -7.24 -29.11
N LYS A 553 24.05 -6.17 -28.76
CA LYS A 553 25.31 -6.22 -27.99
C LYS A 553 25.12 -6.14 -26.46
N LEU A 554 23.91 -5.82 -25.98
CA LEU A 554 23.67 -5.72 -24.55
C LEU A 554 23.91 -7.05 -23.83
N THR A 555 24.41 -6.96 -22.62
CA THR A 555 24.56 -8.10 -21.70
C THR A 555 23.55 -7.97 -20.56
N PRO A 556 22.83 -9.05 -20.20
CA PRO A 556 21.87 -9.05 -19.10
C PRO A 556 22.47 -8.68 -17.75
#